data_88cb2a004b8a955ca975ff578b1251bb
#
_entry.id   88cb2a004b8a955ca975ff578b1251bb
#
_cell.length_a   1.000
_cell.length_b   1.000
_cell.length_c   1.000
_cell.angle_alpha   90.00
_cell.angle_beta   90.00
_cell.angle_gamma   90.00
#
_symmetry.space_group_name_H-M   'P 1'
#
loop_
_entity.id
_entity.type
_entity.pdbx_description
1 polymer ?
#
loop_
_entity_poly.entity_id
_entity_poly.type
_entity_poly.pdbx_seq_one_letter_code
_entity_poly.pdbx_strand_id
1 'polypeptide(L)'
;MLLGKNEYKLILLDTNALREIVTNENYSGKGFLSKFFAEQRLYAPCFSIYNAVELMPYKDIYEKFLDFFSTIPCLMFFPIKLIIQEEYQSFLQGIDFKITNQVANSFNPIVNDDSYNCRRFFERLSANKELMQIISDETSSLKSIATTWESQRNIASKQIAKLALPENMIDEKYYRFVEKKQL
;
A
#
# COMPACT_ATOMS: atom_id res chain seq x y z
N MET A 1 -5.26 8.14 -11.66
CA MET A 1 -4.32 9.26 -11.47
C MET A 1 -3.86 9.75 -12.82
N LEU A 2 -3.88 11.05 -13.06
CA LEU A 2 -3.42 11.64 -14.31
C LEU A 2 -1.90 11.85 -14.27
N LEU A 3 -1.17 11.20 -15.17
CA LEU A 3 0.27 11.38 -15.35
C LEU A 3 0.51 11.82 -16.80
N GLY A 4 0.89 13.10 -16.97
CA GLY A 4 0.95 13.72 -18.30
C GLY A 4 -0.44 13.79 -18.94
N LYS A 5 -0.61 13.15 -20.10
CA LYS A 5 -1.88 13.12 -20.86
C LYS A 5 -2.73 11.87 -20.58
N ASN A 6 -2.20 10.90 -19.84
CA ASN A 6 -2.84 9.60 -19.63
C ASN A 6 -3.34 9.46 -18.20
N GLU A 7 -4.50 8.83 -18.04
CA GLU A 7 -5.01 8.44 -16.74
C GLU A 7 -4.56 7.01 -16.42
N TYR A 8 -3.78 6.85 -15.34
CA TYR A 8 -3.27 5.58 -14.88
C TYR A 8 -4.07 5.06 -13.68
N LYS A 9 -4.34 3.77 -13.69
CA LYS A 9 -4.81 3.03 -12.50
C LYS A 9 -3.60 2.63 -11.67
N LEU A 10 -3.65 2.92 -10.36
CA LEU A 10 -2.57 2.56 -9.46
C LEU A 10 -2.77 1.12 -8.99
N ILE A 11 -1.71 0.34 -9.06
CA ILE A 11 -1.65 -1.01 -8.48
C ILE A 11 -0.79 -0.93 -7.24
N LEU A 12 -1.46 -0.99 -6.08
CA LEU A 12 -0.78 -0.99 -4.80
C LEU A 12 -0.16 -2.36 -4.55
N LEU A 13 1.14 -2.36 -4.33
CA LEU A 13 1.93 -3.52 -3.96
C LEU A 13 2.16 -3.48 -2.45
N ASP A 14 1.60 -4.44 -1.74
CA ASP A 14 1.85 -4.60 -0.31
C ASP A 14 3.22 -5.26 -0.05
N THR A 15 3.61 -5.37 1.21
CA THR A 15 4.92 -5.93 1.61
C THR A 15 5.11 -7.36 1.11
N ASN A 16 4.06 -8.19 1.10
CA ASN A 16 4.15 -9.56 0.62
C ASN A 16 4.33 -9.60 -0.90
N ALA A 17 3.56 -8.80 -1.64
CA ALA A 17 3.71 -8.67 -3.09
C ALA A 17 5.12 -8.17 -3.47
N LEU A 18 5.63 -7.14 -2.79
CA LEU A 18 7.00 -6.65 -3.01
C LEU A 18 8.03 -7.76 -2.79
N ARG A 19 7.91 -8.49 -1.67
CA ARG A 19 8.80 -9.60 -1.34
C ARG A 19 8.77 -10.70 -2.40
N GLU A 20 7.57 -11.14 -2.81
CA GLU A 20 7.39 -12.17 -3.82
C GLU A 20 7.99 -11.76 -5.17
N ILE A 21 7.71 -10.53 -5.62
CA ILE A 21 8.20 -10.00 -6.88
C ILE A 21 9.74 -10.01 -6.94
N VAL A 22 10.40 -9.50 -5.89
CA VAL A 22 11.86 -9.33 -5.90
C VAL A 22 12.63 -10.62 -5.62
N THR A 23 11.97 -11.63 -5.07
CA THR A 23 12.58 -12.96 -4.85
C THR A 23 12.33 -13.93 -5.99
N ASN A 24 11.44 -13.60 -6.93
CA ASN A 24 11.13 -14.44 -8.07
C ASN A 24 12.17 -14.26 -9.18
N GLU A 25 12.99 -15.28 -9.39
CA GLU A 25 14.06 -15.28 -10.38
C GLU A 25 13.59 -15.10 -11.84
N ASN A 26 12.29 -15.34 -12.10
CA ASN A 26 11.71 -15.14 -13.42
C ASN A 26 11.43 -13.67 -13.75
N TYR A 27 11.56 -12.77 -12.79
CA TYR A 27 11.30 -11.35 -12.98
C TYR A 27 12.59 -10.54 -12.93
N SER A 28 12.90 -9.86 -14.04
CA SER A 28 13.75 -8.66 -14.01
C SER A 28 12.85 -7.43 -13.90
N GLY A 29 13.36 -6.34 -13.33
CA GLY A 29 12.55 -5.11 -13.19
C GLY A 29 11.95 -4.67 -14.53
N LYS A 30 12.75 -4.59 -15.59
CA LYS A 30 12.27 -4.22 -16.94
C LYS A 30 11.26 -5.23 -17.51
N GLY A 31 11.50 -6.54 -17.33
CA GLY A 31 10.59 -7.60 -17.78
C GLY A 31 9.25 -7.55 -17.04
N PHE A 32 9.29 -7.32 -15.72
CA PHE A 32 8.11 -7.14 -14.90
C PHE A 32 7.30 -5.92 -15.33
N LEU A 33 7.96 -4.77 -15.50
CA LEU A 33 7.29 -3.55 -15.96
C LEU A 33 6.63 -3.75 -17.33
N SER A 34 7.36 -4.33 -18.29
CA SER A 34 6.85 -4.60 -19.64
C SER A 34 5.65 -5.55 -19.62
N LYS A 35 5.67 -6.58 -18.76
CA LYS A 35 4.63 -7.60 -18.68
C LYS A 35 3.34 -7.08 -18.03
N PHE A 36 3.46 -6.35 -16.93
CA PHE A 36 2.31 -5.99 -16.09
C PHE A 36 1.89 -4.52 -16.20
N PHE A 37 2.82 -3.64 -16.54
CA PHE A 37 2.63 -2.18 -16.56
C PHE A 37 2.95 -1.55 -17.90
N ALA A 38 2.89 -2.32 -18.99
CA ALA A 38 3.10 -1.79 -20.33
C ALA A 38 2.20 -0.57 -20.57
N GLU A 39 2.71 0.41 -21.27
CA GLU A 39 2.08 1.72 -21.51
C GLU A 39 0.62 1.61 -21.99
N GLN A 40 0.34 0.59 -22.80
CA GLN A 40 -1.01 0.31 -23.33
C GLN A 40 -2.02 -0.12 -22.24
N ARG A 41 -1.56 -0.55 -21.05
CA ARG A 41 -2.44 -1.01 -19.98
C ARG A 41 -2.86 0.10 -19.02
N LEU A 42 -2.18 1.23 -19.07
CA LEU A 42 -2.43 2.38 -18.20
C LEU A 42 -2.43 2.01 -16.69
N TYR A 43 -1.55 1.11 -16.28
CA TYR A 43 -1.31 0.79 -14.89
C TYR A 43 0.03 1.35 -14.43
N ALA A 44 0.13 1.74 -13.16
CA ALA A 44 1.38 2.17 -12.56
C ALA A 44 1.61 1.44 -11.23
N PRO A 45 2.80 0.86 -11.01
CA PRO A 45 3.14 0.23 -9.74
C PRO A 45 3.27 1.29 -8.65
N CYS A 46 2.70 1.00 -7.50
CA CYS A 46 2.69 1.89 -6.36
C CYS A 46 2.95 1.09 -5.07
N PHE A 47 3.69 1.65 -4.13
CA PHE A 47 3.85 1.10 -2.79
C PHE A 47 3.98 2.22 -1.76
N SER A 48 3.70 1.91 -0.51
CA SER A 48 3.90 2.87 0.57
C SER A 48 5.34 2.84 1.07
N ILE A 49 5.78 3.93 1.67
CA ILE A 49 7.06 3.99 2.37
C ILE A 49 7.14 2.92 3.48
N TYR A 50 6.02 2.62 4.13
CA TYR A 50 5.92 1.61 5.20
C TYR A 50 6.20 0.20 4.69
N ASN A 51 5.66 -0.15 3.50
CA ASN A 51 5.91 -1.46 2.89
C ASN A 51 7.41 -1.68 2.62
N ALA A 52 8.11 -0.64 2.16
CA ALA A 52 9.55 -0.71 1.94
C ALA A 52 10.35 -0.77 3.26
N VAL A 53 9.96 0.02 4.27
CA VAL A 53 10.60 0.01 5.59
C VAL A 53 10.40 -1.33 6.30
N GLU A 54 9.28 -1.99 6.12
CA GLU A 54 9.04 -3.36 6.63
C GLU A 54 9.99 -4.41 6.04
N LEU A 55 10.57 -4.17 4.87
CA LEU A 55 11.59 -5.05 4.28
C LEU A 55 12.99 -4.84 4.86
N MET A 56 13.30 -3.67 5.43
CA MET A 56 14.65 -3.31 5.92
C MET A 56 15.28 -4.34 6.89
N PRO A 57 14.54 -4.99 7.82
CA PRO A 57 15.10 -6.02 8.68
C PRO A 57 15.59 -7.27 7.91
N TYR A 58 15.08 -7.49 6.71
CA TYR A 58 15.42 -8.63 5.85
C TYR A 58 16.43 -8.21 4.79
N LYS A 59 17.69 -8.04 5.18
CA LYS A 59 18.74 -7.41 4.36
C LYS A 59 18.80 -7.89 2.92
N ASP A 60 18.82 -9.21 2.69
CA ASP A 60 18.93 -9.77 1.34
C ASP A 60 17.72 -9.44 0.45
N ILE A 61 16.52 -9.44 1.05
CA ILE A 61 15.27 -9.09 0.35
C ILE A 61 15.24 -7.59 0.09
N TYR A 62 15.67 -6.79 1.06
CA TYR A 62 15.72 -5.35 0.94
C TYR A 62 16.68 -4.89 -0.14
N GLU A 63 17.87 -5.49 -0.24
CA GLU A 63 18.82 -5.21 -1.31
C GLU A 63 18.23 -5.56 -2.69
N LYS A 64 17.60 -6.74 -2.81
CA LYS A 64 16.90 -7.13 -4.05
C LYS A 64 15.77 -6.13 -4.40
N PHE A 65 15.02 -5.66 -3.39
CA PHE A 65 13.99 -4.63 -3.57
C PHE A 65 14.59 -3.33 -4.11
N LEU A 66 15.67 -2.83 -3.52
CA LEU A 66 16.33 -1.62 -3.97
C LEU A 66 16.86 -1.74 -5.39
N ASP A 67 17.49 -2.88 -5.73
CA ASP A 67 17.99 -3.13 -7.07
C ASP A 67 16.87 -3.22 -8.10
N PHE A 68 15.83 -3.99 -7.80
CA PHE A 68 14.71 -4.21 -8.70
C PHE A 68 13.98 -2.90 -9.03
N PHE A 69 13.55 -2.17 -7.98
CA PHE A 69 12.78 -0.94 -8.14
C PHE A 69 13.64 0.28 -8.54
N SER A 70 14.96 0.18 -8.54
CA SER A 70 15.84 1.17 -9.16
C SER A 70 15.91 1.07 -10.68
N THR A 71 15.43 -0.04 -11.27
CA THR A 71 15.44 -0.24 -12.73
C THR A 71 14.14 0.14 -13.42
N ILE A 72 13.10 0.46 -12.65
CA ILE A 72 11.76 0.78 -13.17
C ILE A 72 11.17 2.02 -12.49
N PRO A 73 10.38 2.82 -13.21
CA PRO A 73 9.62 3.89 -12.59
C PRO A 73 8.49 3.32 -11.74
N CYS A 74 8.26 3.92 -10.58
CA CYS A 74 7.16 3.56 -9.67
C CYS A 74 6.68 4.78 -8.90
N LEU A 75 5.55 4.66 -8.23
CA LEU A 75 5.03 5.67 -7.33
C LEU A 75 5.18 5.19 -5.88
N MET A 76 5.64 6.07 -5.02
CA MET A 76 5.67 5.84 -3.60
C MET A 76 4.77 6.86 -2.92
N PHE A 77 4.03 6.46 -1.92
CA PHE A 77 3.18 7.38 -1.17
C PHE A 77 3.51 7.40 0.33
N PHE A 78 3.28 8.59 0.88
CA PHE A 78 3.42 8.94 2.29
C PHE A 78 2.73 10.30 2.52
N PRO A 79 1.93 10.51 3.56
CA PRO A 79 1.51 9.55 4.59
C PRO A 79 0.28 8.72 4.18
N ILE A 80 0.23 7.45 4.61
CA ILE A 80 -0.91 6.55 4.35
C ILE A 80 -2.20 7.04 5.06
N LYS A 81 -2.04 7.70 6.19
CA LYS A 81 -3.14 8.20 7.02
C LYS A 81 -4.10 9.10 6.26
N LEU A 82 -3.57 9.95 5.38
CA LEU A 82 -4.40 10.84 4.55
C LEU A 82 -5.27 10.05 3.58
N ILE A 83 -4.71 9.02 2.96
CA ILE A 83 -5.44 8.17 2.01
C ILE A 83 -6.57 7.43 2.72
N ILE A 84 -6.30 6.84 3.88
CA ILE A 84 -7.29 6.14 4.71
C ILE A 84 -8.42 7.10 5.13
N GLN A 85 -8.09 8.31 5.54
CA GLN A 85 -9.09 9.32 5.92
C GLN A 85 -10.02 9.67 4.76
N GLU A 86 -9.48 9.92 3.58
CA GLU A 86 -10.26 10.26 2.38
C GLU A 86 -11.14 9.08 1.92
N GLU A 87 -10.59 7.86 1.96
CA GLU A 87 -11.34 6.65 1.66
C GLU A 87 -12.50 6.44 2.64
N TYR A 88 -12.24 6.60 3.93
CA TYR A 88 -13.26 6.49 4.98
C TYR A 88 -14.36 7.54 4.84
N GLN A 89 -14.02 8.79 4.54
CA GLN A 89 -15.01 9.85 4.29
C GLN A 89 -15.87 9.54 3.05
N SER A 90 -15.26 9.06 1.97
CA SER A 90 -15.98 8.63 0.78
C SER A 90 -16.96 7.49 1.09
N PHE A 91 -16.51 6.50 1.88
CA PHE A 91 -17.36 5.40 2.35
C PHE A 91 -18.55 5.88 3.18
N LEU A 92 -18.35 6.80 4.13
CA LEU A 92 -19.43 7.36 4.96
C LEU A 92 -20.46 8.11 4.10
N GLN A 93 -20.04 8.74 3.03
CA GLN A 93 -20.89 9.47 2.10
C GLN A 93 -21.57 8.56 1.06
N GLY A 94 -21.19 7.28 0.99
CA GLY A 94 -21.70 6.32 0.03
C GLY A 94 -21.27 6.61 -1.42
N ILE A 95 -20.11 7.28 -1.59
CA ILE A 95 -19.52 7.60 -2.89
C ILE A 95 -18.24 6.77 -3.12
N ASP A 96 -17.92 6.53 -4.38
CA ASP A 96 -16.67 5.86 -4.73
C ASP A 96 -15.46 6.72 -4.35
N PHE A 97 -14.45 6.09 -3.74
CA PHE A 97 -13.18 6.75 -3.46
C PHE A 97 -12.52 7.24 -4.75
N LYS A 98 -12.15 8.51 -4.76
CA LYS A 98 -11.40 9.12 -5.86
C LYS A 98 -10.13 9.77 -5.33
N ILE A 99 -9.04 9.66 -6.10
CA ILE A 99 -7.80 10.34 -5.77
C ILE A 99 -8.00 11.84 -5.99
N THR A 100 -8.19 12.57 -4.89
CA THR A 100 -8.25 14.03 -4.87
C THR A 100 -6.88 14.64 -5.13
N ASN A 101 -6.81 15.94 -5.44
CA ASN A 101 -5.53 16.65 -5.55
C ASN A 101 -4.71 16.56 -4.26
N GLN A 102 -5.35 16.55 -3.10
CA GLN A 102 -4.68 16.42 -1.81
C GLN A 102 -4.06 15.04 -1.66
N VAL A 103 -4.78 13.98 -2.00
CA VAL A 103 -4.26 12.61 -2.02
C VAL A 103 -3.16 12.46 -3.08
N ALA A 104 -3.36 13.05 -4.27
CA ALA A 104 -2.35 13.01 -5.34
C ALA A 104 -0.99 13.60 -4.91
N ASN A 105 -1.00 14.65 -4.08
CA ASN A 105 0.22 15.24 -3.53
C ASN A 105 0.97 14.31 -2.54
N SER A 106 0.32 13.26 -2.06
CA SER A 106 0.96 12.25 -1.21
C SER A 106 1.77 11.21 -2.01
N PHE A 107 1.65 11.22 -3.34
CA PHE A 107 2.37 10.30 -4.20
C PHE A 107 3.63 10.97 -4.77
N ASN A 108 4.77 10.33 -4.52
CA ASN A 108 6.06 10.77 -5.04
C ASN A 108 6.50 9.83 -6.15
N PRO A 109 6.77 10.35 -7.36
CA PRO A 109 7.33 9.52 -8.42
C PRO A 109 8.78 9.17 -8.08
N ILE A 110 9.12 7.91 -8.17
CA ILE A 110 10.49 7.41 -8.16
C ILE A 110 10.83 7.06 -9.60
N VAL A 111 11.76 7.77 -10.16
CA VAL A 111 12.25 7.53 -11.52
C VAL A 111 13.43 6.54 -11.49
N ASN A 112 13.77 5.97 -12.65
CA ASN A 112 14.90 5.05 -12.78
C ASN A 112 16.15 5.77 -13.34
N ASP A 113 16.46 6.92 -12.78
CA ASP A 113 17.61 7.74 -13.13
C ASP A 113 18.77 7.51 -12.15
N ASP A 114 20.01 7.62 -12.60
CA ASP A 114 21.20 7.41 -11.76
C ASP A 114 21.28 8.39 -10.58
N SER A 115 20.74 9.59 -10.74
CA SER A 115 20.73 10.63 -9.70
C SER A 115 19.54 10.49 -8.74
N TYR A 116 18.43 9.90 -9.19
CA TYR A 116 17.21 9.73 -8.41
C TYR A 116 16.49 8.45 -8.78
N ASN A 117 16.71 7.42 -7.98
CA ASN A 117 16.05 6.12 -8.10
C ASN A 117 15.68 5.56 -6.72
N CYS A 118 15.08 4.38 -6.68
CA CYS A 118 14.61 3.76 -5.44
C CYS A 118 15.75 3.63 -4.41
N ARG A 119 16.91 3.12 -4.80
CA ARG A 119 18.08 2.97 -3.91
C ARG A 119 18.52 4.31 -3.34
N ARG A 120 18.73 5.32 -4.17
CA ARG A 120 19.17 6.66 -3.75
C ARG A 120 18.15 7.33 -2.83
N PHE A 121 16.87 7.15 -3.11
CA PHE A 121 15.82 7.65 -2.23
C PHE A 121 15.93 7.03 -0.83
N PHE A 122 16.00 5.71 -0.72
CA PHE A 122 16.04 5.04 0.59
C PHE A 122 17.37 5.19 1.32
N GLU A 123 18.50 5.35 0.62
CA GLU A 123 19.78 5.76 1.23
C GLU A 123 19.66 7.14 1.92
N ARG A 124 19.07 8.11 1.24
CA ARG A 124 18.85 9.46 1.81
C ARG A 124 17.84 9.42 2.97
N LEU A 125 16.77 8.65 2.82
CA LEU A 125 15.78 8.46 3.88
C LEU A 125 16.42 7.87 5.13
N SER A 126 17.19 6.80 5.00
CA SER A 126 17.86 6.11 6.10
C SER A 126 18.90 6.99 6.80
N ALA A 127 19.48 7.96 6.10
CA ALA A 127 20.39 8.94 6.68
C ALA A 127 19.68 9.99 7.56
N ASN A 128 18.35 10.18 7.36
CA ASN A 128 17.54 11.11 8.15
C ASN A 128 16.92 10.39 9.35
N LYS A 129 17.62 10.42 10.49
CA LYS A 129 17.20 9.70 11.72
C LYS A 129 15.85 10.17 12.25
N GLU A 130 15.54 11.46 12.17
CA GLU A 130 14.28 12.02 12.65
C GLU A 130 13.10 11.51 11.83
N LEU A 131 13.21 11.54 10.51
CA LEU A 131 12.18 11.03 9.61
C LEU A 131 12.01 9.51 9.76
N MET A 132 13.10 8.76 9.89
CA MET A 132 13.03 7.31 10.16
C MET A 132 12.35 6.99 11.48
N GLN A 133 12.55 7.80 12.52
CA GLN A 133 11.84 7.63 13.79
C GLN A 133 10.34 7.85 13.62
N ILE A 134 9.93 8.92 12.95
CA ILE A 134 8.51 9.21 12.65
C ILE A 134 7.87 8.03 11.91
N ILE A 135 8.53 7.52 10.86
CA ILE A 135 8.01 6.38 10.08
C ILE A 135 7.92 5.12 10.95
N SER A 136 8.91 4.87 11.81
CA SER A 136 8.91 3.72 12.73
C SER A 136 7.75 3.80 13.73
N ASP A 137 7.52 4.97 14.30
CA ASP A 137 6.43 5.20 15.27
C ASP A 137 5.07 5.03 14.62
N GLU A 138 4.88 5.57 13.41
CA GLU A 138 3.65 5.39 12.63
C GLU A 138 3.44 3.91 12.23
N THR A 139 4.49 3.21 11.79
CA THR A 139 4.43 1.78 11.46
C THR A 139 4.01 0.96 12.68
N SER A 140 4.55 1.26 13.85
CA SER A 140 4.21 0.60 15.10
C SER A 140 2.75 0.87 15.49
N SER A 141 2.28 2.10 15.32
CA SER A 141 0.89 2.49 15.56
C SER A 141 -0.07 1.75 14.61
N LEU A 142 0.24 1.67 13.33
CA LEU A 142 -0.57 0.94 12.34
C LEU A 142 -0.64 -0.56 12.66
N LYS A 143 0.45 -1.17 13.08
CA LYS A 143 0.46 -2.58 13.52
C LYS A 143 -0.41 -2.80 14.74
N SER A 144 -0.38 -1.90 15.71
CA SER A 144 -1.25 -1.96 16.89
C SER A 144 -2.73 -1.86 16.52
N ILE A 145 -3.08 -0.94 15.62
CA ILE A 145 -4.45 -0.81 15.10
C ILE A 145 -4.87 -2.09 14.39
N ALA A 146 -4.04 -2.62 13.48
CA ALA A 146 -4.33 -3.86 12.75
C ALA A 146 -4.58 -5.04 13.71
N THR A 147 -3.74 -5.20 14.75
CA THR A 147 -3.92 -6.24 15.78
C THR A 147 -5.24 -6.09 16.53
N THR A 148 -5.60 -4.85 16.87
CA THR A 148 -6.88 -4.56 17.53
C THR A 148 -8.07 -4.91 16.64
N TRP A 149 -8.02 -4.55 15.37
CA TRP A 149 -9.05 -4.87 14.38
C TRP A 149 -9.19 -6.38 14.17
N GLU A 150 -8.08 -7.09 14.07
CA GLU A 150 -8.07 -8.54 13.93
C GLU A 150 -8.70 -9.23 15.15
N SER A 151 -8.38 -8.76 16.35
CA SER A 151 -9.01 -9.24 17.60
C SER A 151 -10.52 -8.98 17.58
N GLN A 152 -10.97 -7.79 17.23
CA GLN A 152 -12.39 -7.43 17.16
C GLN A 152 -13.11 -8.25 16.09
N ARG A 153 -12.50 -8.44 14.92
CA ARG A 153 -13.02 -9.29 13.83
C ARG A 153 -13.21 -10.74 14.29
N ASN A 154 -12.25 -11.29 15.02
CA ASN A 154 -12.33 -12.63 15.56
C ASN A 154 -13.44 -12.78 16.62
N ILE A 155 -13.66 -11.77 17.45
CA ILE A 155 -14.77 -11.74 18.40
C ILE A 155 -16.12 -11.69 17.66
N ALA A 156 -16.25 -10.80 16.68
CA ALA A 156 -17.46 -10.66 15.88
C ALA A 156 -17.78 -11.95 15.09
N SER A 157 -16.77 -12.57 14.47
CA SER A 157 -16.94 -13.85 13.77
C SER A 157 -17.42 -14.97 14.69
N LYS A 158 -16.89 -15.06 15.92
CA LYS A 158 -17.35 -16.03 16.92
C LYS A 158 -18.79 -15.77 17.38
N GLN A 159 -19.19 -14.50 17.48
CA GLN A 159 -20.56 -14.12 17.82
C GLN A 159 -21.52 -14.44 16.68
N ILE A 160 -21.16 -14.15 15.43
CA ILE A 160 -21.95 -14.48 14.23
C ILE A 160 -22.11 -15.99 14.09
N ALA A 161 -21.05 -16.77 14.28
CA ALA A 161 -21.11 -18.23 14.25
C ALA A 161 -22.08 -18.82 15.30
N LYS A 162 -22.19 -18.19 16.48
CA LYS A 162 -23.15 -18.58 17.52
C LYS A 162 -24.61 -18.31 17.15
N LEU A 163 -24.86 -17.36 16.24
CA LEU A 163 -26.21 -17.02 15.80
C LEU A 163 -26.77 -18.00 14.75
N ALA A 164 -25.97 -18.99 14.31
CA ALA A 164 -26.35 -19.99 13.31
C ALA A 164 -27.04 -19.39 12.07
N LEU A 165 -26.60 -18.21 11.65
CA LEU A 165 -27.14 -17.55 10.46
C LEU A 165 -26.77 -18.33 9.20
N PRO A 166 -27.70 -18.51 8.23
CA PRO A 166 -27.38 -19.12 6.95
C PRO A 166 -26.25 -18.38 6.25
N GLU A 167 -25.31 -19.09 5.61
CA GLU A 167 -24.14 -18.50 4.93
C GLU A 167 -24.51 -17.42 3.91
N ASN A 168 -25.69 -17.51 3.29
CA ASN A 168 -26.18 -16.51 2.34
C ASN A 168 -26.71 -15.21 2.99
N MET A 169 -26.81 -15.13 4.31
CA MET A 169 -27.11 -13.89 5.04
C MET A 169 -25.86 -13.16 5.56
N ILE A 170 -24.68 -13.74 5.41
CA ILE A 170 -23.40 -13.11 5.71
C ILE A 170 -22.98 -12.28 4.48
N ASP A 171 -23.82 -11.34 4.09
CA ASP A 171 -23.56 -10.40 3.00
C ASP A 171 -22.73 -9.20 3.51
N GLU A 172 -21.96 -8.57 2.62
CA GLU A 172 -21.25 -7.31 2.86
C GLU A 172 -22.11 -6.23 3.55
N LYS A 173 -23.43 -6.22 3.29
CA LYS A 173 -24.40 -5.36 3.96
C LYS A 173 -24.49 -5.62 5.46
N TYR A 174 -24.25 -6.84 5.93
CA TYR A 174 -24.31 -7.17 7.35
C TYR A 174 -23.05 -6.67 8.08
N TYR A 175 -21.88 -6.78 7.48
CA TYR A 175 -20.67 -6.18 8.01
C TYR A 175 -20.81 -4.66 8.14
N ARG A 176 -21.35 -3.99 7.14
CA ARG A 176 -21.67 -2.54 7.20
C ARG A 176 -22.66 -2.17 8.31
N PHE A 177 -23.56 -3.06 8.65
CA PHE A 177 -24.56 -2.83 9.72
C PHE A 177 -23.93 -2.97 11.11
N VAL A 178 -23.05 -3.94 11.32
CA VAL A 178 -22.37 -4.20 12.60
C VAL A 178 -21.39 -3.04 12.90
N GLU A 179 -20.63 -2.59 11.91
CA GLU A 179 -19.73 -1.44 12.05
C GLU A 179 -20.46 -0.14 12.41
N LYS A 180 -21.64 0.12 11.82
CA LYS A 180 -22.44 1.31 12.13
C LYS A 180 -23.03 1.32 13.54
N LYS A 181 -23.15 0.18 14.22
CA LYS A 181 -23.69 0.10 15.59
C LYS A 181 -22.63 0.17 16.69
N GLN A 182 -21.34 0.11 16.33
CA GLN A 182 -20.23 0.17 17.28
C GLN A 182 -19.55 1.55 17.33
N LEU A 183 -20.02 2.52 16.54
CA LEU A 183 -19.69 3.94 16.61
C LEU A 183 -20.84 4.71 17.28
#